data_4694515e042dd19d4052babd4fd776d6
#
_entry.id   4694515e042dd19d4052babd4fd776d6
#
_cell.length_a   1.000
_cell.length_b   1.000
_cell.length_c   1.000
_cell.angle_alpha   90.00
_cell.angle_beta   90.00
_cell.angle_gamma   90.00
#
_symmetry.space_group_name_H-M   'P 1'
#
loop_
_entity.id
_entity.type
_entity.pdbx_description
1 polymer ?
#
loop_
_entity_poly.entity_id
_entity_poly.type
_entity_poly.pdbx_seq_one_letter_code
_entity_poly.pdbx_strand_id
1 'polypeptide(L)'
;MIQRILYVGLITGFCILGDVTAQNTSNESNPVWGNWEKWGEQNDGTYRNPIIPADYSDIDCIQVGDDYYAISSTFQFSPGMTLLHSKDLVNWEFCGNIISDLTQIGTKLNWDQMDRYARGVWAGTLRYHNGRFYLFFGTPDEGYFMTSSSKPEGPWEPLTPLLLEAGWDDCTAIWDEDGKACFVGTHFADGYKTYLFPMAKDGKSINRKSAKLIHSGNGREANKLIKVGEGYYLVFSEHKPGTGRYVMARRSKKLFGPYKEEKQLALASREAMEPNQGGIIQGKDGKWYFLTHHGTGDWSGRIVSLLPVIWIDGWPLIGKVLPQQIGTMQWEAPMPAFSSPKLTLLRSDDFDSEILGPQWQWNYQPRKDFFSLTERPGWMRLKAFRPIESNQLLKAGNTLTQRTFRKQDNEVIVKMDISQMADGQRNGICHFSSHHSALGVVKEGTQYFIEYRNNGHILKGNEISTSFVWFKTCWGMDGKSQYYYSLDGDNFIQFGEPYQMVWGNYRGDRIGIYCFNDKSESGYVDIDYLHYR
;
A
#
# COMPACT_ATOMS: atom_id res chain seq x y z
N MET A 1 31.88 31.71 53.82
CA MET A 1 32.68 31.66 52.59
C MET A 1 32.85 30.19 52.20
N ILE A 2 31.88 29.62 51.49
CA ILE A 2 31.90 28.20 51.04
C ILE A 2 31.59 28.23 49.54
N GLN A 3 32.60 27.88 48.74
CA GLN A 3 32.49 27.68 47.32
C GLN A 3 31.62 26.46 46.99
N ARG A 4 30.59 26.64 46.15
CA ARG A 4 29.88 25.57 45.50
C ARG A 4 30.56 25.24 44.18
N ILE A 5 31.05 24.03 44.04
CA ILE A 5 31.58 23.43 42.84
C ILE A 5 30.38 22.87 42.07
N LEU A 6 30.11 23.36 40.83
CA LEU A 6 29.21 22.76 39.90
C LEU A 6 29.94 21.63 39.15
N TYR A 7 29.43 20.41 39.27
CA TYR A 7 29.78 19.31 38.36
C TYR A 7 28.85 19.34 37.16
N VAL A 8 29.45 19.61 35.99
CA VAL A 8 28.80 19.41 34.68
C VAL A 8 29.17 17.98 34.25
N GLY A 9 28.22 17.11 34.31
CA GLY A 9 28.36 15.74 33.76
C GLY A 9 28.09 15.77 32.26
N LEU A 10 29.12 15.60 31.44
CA LEU A 10 29.00 15.26 30.03
C LEU A 10 28.54 13.78 29.92
N ILE A 11 27.29 13.57 29.50
CA ILE A 11 26.85 12.25 29.05
C ILE A 11 27.17 12.15 27.55
N THR A 12 28.30 11.54 27.25
CA THR A 12 28.62 11.08 25.88
C THR A 12 27.83 9.79 25.62
N GLY A 13 26.70 9.93 24.93
CA GLY A 13 25.96 8.80 24.39
C GLY A 13 26.76 8.20 23.22
N PHE A 14 27.34 7.03 23.43
CA PHE A 14 27.84 6.19 22.36
C PHE A 14 26.64 5.54 21.65
N CYS A 15 26.28 6.09 20.49
CA CYS A 15 25.48 5.35 19.52
C CYS A 15 26.37 4.26 18.92
N ILE A 16 26.22 3.04 19.37
CA ILE A 16 26.76 1.87 18.67
C ILE A 16 25.87 1.67 17.44
N LEU A 17 26.31 2.22 16.32
CA LEU A 17 25.87 1.79 14.99
C LEU A 17 26.42 0.38 14.80
N GLY A 18 25.59 -0.61 15.07
CA GLY A 18 25.88 -1.97 14.65
C GLY A 18 25.83 -2.01 13.13
N ASP A 19 27.00 -2.13 12.49
CA ASP A 19 27.14 -2.54 11.11
C ASP A 19 26.42 -3.89 10.94
N VAL A 20 25.21 -3.87 10.41
CA VAL A 20 24.60 -5.05 9.83
C VAL A 20 25.30 -5.26 8.50
N THR A 21 26.45 -5.90 8.53
CA THR A 21 27.06 -6.50 7.34
C THR A 21 26.06 -7.52 6.81
N ALA A 22 25.41 -7.18 5.68
CA ALA A 22 24.69 -8.13 4.87
C ALA A 22 25.70 -9.20 4.44
N GLN A 23 25.66 -10.34 5.12
CA GLN A 23 26.35 -11.54 4.63
C GLN A 23 25.70 -11.88 3.28
N ASN A 24 26.45 -11.69 2.22
CA ASN A 24 26.23 -12.33 0.93
C ASN A 24 26.28 -13.85 1.13
N THR A 25 25.16 -14.44 1.48
CA THR A 25 24.99 -15.89 1.37
C THR A 25 24.60 -16.21 -0.06
N SER A 26 25.46 -16.98 -0.70
CA SER A 26 25.32 -17.67 -1.98
C SER A 26 23.86 -18.03 -2.34
N ASN A 27 23.55 -17.92 -3.62
CA ASN A 27 22.37 -18.40 -4.36
C ASN A 27 21.98 -19.87 -4.06
N GLU A 28 21.55 -20.15 -2.86
CA GLU A 28 20.64 -21.24 -2.61
C GLU A 28 19.23 -20.63 -2.69
N SER A 29 18.47 -21.06 -3.69
CA SER A 29 17.05 -20.74 -3.84
C SER A 29 16.37 -20.93 -2.49
N ASN A 30 15.99 -19.83 -1.83
CA ASN A 30 15.32 -19.92 -0.54
C ASN A 30 13.94 -20.56 -0.76
N PRO A 31 13.76 -21.86 -0.45
CA PRO A 31 12.53 -22.59 -0.74
C PRO A 31 11.31 -22.01 -0.01
N VAL A 32 11.53 -21.15 0.97
CA VAL A 32 10.49 -20.52 1.78
C VAL A 32 9.69 -19.51 0.99
N TRP A 33 10.30 -18.80 0.04
CA TRP A 33 9.65 -17.75 -0.76
C TRP A 33 8.92 -18.28 -1.99
N GLY A 34 8.99 -19.58 -2.25
CA GLY A 34 8.46 -20.16 -3.47
C GLY A 34 9.19 -19.67 -4.74
N ASN A 35 8.64 -19.99 -5.87
CA ASN A 35 9.10 -19.48 -7.16
C ASN A 35 8.26 -18.26 -7.57
N TRP A 36 8.82 -17.06 -7.46
CA TRP A 36 8.14 -15.82 -7.78
C TRP A 36 7.69 -15.68 -9.24
N GLU A 37 8.27 -16.43 -10.16
CA GLU A 37 7.82 -16.48 -11.56
C GLU A 37 6.52 -17.27 -11.72
N LYS A 38 6.20 -18.11 -10.73
CA LYS A 38 5.04 -19.01 -10.72
C LYS A 38 4.12 -18.75 -9.52
N TRP A 39 3.91 -17.50 -9.20
CA TRP A 39 2.97 -17.08 -8.15
C TRP A 39 1.51 -17.12 -8.62
N GLY A 40 0.57 -17.03 -7.68
CA GLY A 40 -0.87 -17.09 -7.96
C GLY A 40 -1.30 -18.48 -8.46
N GLU A 41 -2.27 -18.51 -9.33
CA GLU A 41 -2.82 -19.74 -9.93
C GLU A 41 -1.78 -20.49 -10.78
N GLN A 42 -1.66 -21.82 -10.58
CA GLN A 42 -0.66 -22.67 -11.26
C GLN A 42 -1.20 -23.43 -12.47
N ASN A 43 -2.50 -23.36 -12.76
CA ASN A 43 -3.22 -24.12 -13.80
C ASN A 43 -3.21 -25.66 -13.59
N ASP A 44 -2.88 -26.13 -12.40
CA ASP A 44 -2.93 -27.55 -12.00
C ASP A 44 -3.93 -27.79 -10.86
N GLY A 45 -4.77 -26.80 -10.58
CA GLY A 45 -5.72 -26.80 -9.47
C GLY A 45 -5.14 -26.32 -8.14
N THR A 46 -3.92 -25.78 -8.16
CA THR A 46 -3.28 -25.15 -6.99
C THR A 46 -3.00 -23.67 -7.24
N TYR A 47 -2.70 -22.95 -6.15
CA TYR A 47 -2.11 -21.61 -6.19
C TYR A 47 -0.87 -21.56 -5.31
N ARG A 48 0.02 -20.63 -5.63
CA ARG A 48 1.22 -20.32 -4.84
C ARG A 48 1.20 -18.91 -4.31
N ASN A 49 1.53 -18.80 -3.05
CA ASN A 49 1.72 -17.52 -2.40
C ASN A 49 3.10 -16.91 -2.75
N PRO A 50 3.17 -15.58 -2.89
CA PRO A 50 2.07 -14.63 -2.82
C PRO A 50 1.13 -14.74 -4.03
N ILE A 51 -0.16 -14.53 -3.80
CA ILE A 51 -1.14 -14.45 -4.89
C ILE A 51 -1.04 -13.11 -5.64
N ILE A 52 -0.59 -12.04 -4.96
CA ILE A 52 -0.25 -10.76 -5.55
C ILE A 52 1.16 -10.35 -5.07
N PRO A 53 2.19 -10.46 -5.92
CA PRO A 53 3.56 -10.13 -5.54
C PRO A 53 3.85 -8.62 -5.71
N ALA A 54 2.98 -7.79 -5.19
CA ALA A 54 3.07 -6.33 -5.18
C ALA A 54 2.56 -5.77 -3.86
N ASP A 55 2.92 -4.53 -3.56
CA ASP A 55 2.55 -3.86 -2.32
C ASP A 55 1.05 -3.55 -2.24
N TYR A 56 0.34 -4.34 -1.44
CA TYR A 56 -1.05 -4.09 -1.03
C TYR A 56 -1.14 -4.17 0.49
N SER A 57 -0.55 -3.16 1.13
CA SER A 57 -0.47 -3.06 2.58
C SER A 57 -1.84 -3.10 3.26
N ASP A 58 -1.90 -3.69 4.45
CA ASP A 58 -3.04 -3.67 5.37
C ASP A 58 -4.33 -4.21 4.78
N ILE A 59 -4.20 -5.29 3.99
CA ILE A 59 -5.32 -5.85 3.24
C ILE A 59 -6.44 -6.34 4.17
N ASP A 60 -7.69 -6.03 3.81
CA ASP A 60 -8.91 -6.56 4.41
C ASP A 60 -9.88 -6.99 3.31
N CYS A 61 -10.69 -8.02 3.53
CA CYS A 61 -11.62 -8.47 2.52
C CYS A 61 -12.98 -8.86 3.09
N ILE A 62 -14.00 -8.77 2.22
CA ILE A 62 -15.37 -9.23 2.48
C ILE A 62 -15.91 -10.02 1.28
N GLN A 63 -16.92 -10.84 1.54
CA GLN A 63 -17.76 -11.46 0.52
C GLN A 63 -19.10 -10.73 0.44
N VAL A 64 -19.56 -10.43 -0.77
CA VAL A 64 -20.90 -9.89 -1.02
C VAL A 64 -21.52 -10.64 -2.20
N GLY A 65 -22.51 -11.46 -1.90
CA GLY A 65 -23.05 -12.39 -2.90
C GLY A 65 -21.99 -13.35 -3.42
N ASP A 66 -21.76 -13.30 -4.71
CA ASP A 66 -20.77 -14.13 -5.41
C ASP A 66 -19.40 -13.46 -5.59
N ASP A 67 -19.22 -12.28 -5.05
CA ASP A 67 -18.05 -11.45 -5.23
C ASP A 67 -17.26 -11.28 -3.95
N TYR A 68 -15.94 -11.12 -4.10
CA TYR A 68 -15.02 -10.77 -3.04
C TYR A 68 -14.44 -9.39 -3.30
N TYR A 69 -14.41 -8.58 -2.27
CA TYR A 69 -13.85 -7.22 -2.33
C TYR A 69 -12.76 -7.07 -1.28
N ALA A 70 -11.62 -6.54 -1.69
CA ALA A 70 -10.51 -6.26 -0.77
C ALA A 70 -10.07 -4.81 -0.87
N ILE A 71 -9.66 -4.25 0.27
CA ILE A 71 -9.10 -2.90 0.35
C ILE A 71 -7.64 -2.95 0.77
N SER A 72 -6.89 -1.91 0.37
CA SER A 72 -5.49 -1.75 0.76
C SER A 72 -5.17 -0.28 1.03
N SER A 73 -4.35 -0.04 2.05
CA SER A 73 -3.82 1.28 2.42
C SER A 73 -3.08 1.94 1.27
N THR A 74 -3.18 3.26 1.18
CA THR A 74 -2.52 4.04 0.13
C THR A 74 -1.64 5.16 0.66
N PHE A 75 -1.60 5.34 1.97
CA PHE A 75 -0.79 6.37 2.64
C PHE A 75 -1.11 7.77 2.10
N GLN A 76 -0.12 8.52 1.65
CA GLN A 76 -0.29 9.83 1.04
C GLN A 76 -0.74 9.81 -0.43
N PHE A 77 -0.84 8.63 -1.06
CA PHE A 77 -1.18 8.55 -2.48
C PHE A 77 -2.67 8.74 -2.75
N SER A 78 -2.99 9.54 -3.77
CA SER A 78 -4.33 9.88 -4.22
C SER A 78 -4.63 9.32 -5.62
N PRO A 79 -5.83 8.74 -5.87
CA PRO A 79 -6.93 8.52 -4.92
C PRO A 79 -6.58 7.52 -3.83
N GLY A 80 -7.19 7.68 -2.64
CA GLY A 80 -6.91 6.88 -1.47
C GLY A 80 -7.75 5.61 -1.36
N MET A 81 -7.26 4.63 -0.59
CA MET A 81 -7.84 3.32 -0.30
C MET A 81 -8.19 2.55 -1.57
N THR A 82 -7.23 1.79 -2.08
CA THR A 82 -7.45 0.91 -3.24
C THR A 82 -8.49 -0.14 -2.95
N LEU A 83 -9.43 -0.36 -3.88
CA LEU A 83 -10.44 -1.41 -3.84
C LEU A 83 -10.19 -2.41 -4.97
N LEU A 84 -10.07 -3.67 -4.60
CA LEU A 84 -9.89 -4.81 -5.48
C LEU A 84 -11.16 -5.67 -5.50
N HIS A 85 -11.37 -6.38 -6.59
CA HIS A 85 -12.45 -7.33 -6.81
C HIS A 85 -11.89 -8.69 -7.22
N SER A 86 -12.51 -9.77 -6.76
CA SER A 86 -12.19 -11.14 -7.13
C SER A 86 -13.44 -12.02 -7.16
N LYS A 87 -13.38 -13.09 -7.94
CA LYS A 87 -14.40 -14.15 -7.97
C LYS A 87 -13.94 -15.45 -7.28
N ASP A 88 -12.63 -15.55 -6.95
CA ASP A 88 -12.00 -16.79 -6.46
C ASP A 88 -10.97 -16.58 -5.33
N LEU A 89 -10.77 -15.35 -4.83
CA LEU A 89 -9.78 -14.97 -3.82
C LEU A 89 -8.31 -15.06 -4.26
N VAL A 90 -8.02 -15.62 -5.44
CA VAL A 90 -6.65 -15.78 -5.97
C VAL A 90 -6.37 -14.79 -7.10
N ASN A 91 -7.32 -14.65 -8.01
CA ASN A 91 -7.23 -13.75 -9.16
C ASN A 91 -7.99 -12.46 -8.88
N TRP A 92 -7.31 -11.32 -8.97
CA TRP A 92 -7.84 -10.01 -8.58
C TRP A 92 -7.75 -9.01 -9.72
N GLU A 93 -8.70 -8.08 -9.74
CA GLU A 93 -8.68 -6.89 -10.60
C GLU A 93 -8.94 -5.63 -9.77
N PHE A 94 -8.67 -4.46 -10.35
CA PHE A 94 -9.06 -3.19 -9.73
C PHE A 94 -10.57 -2.98 -9.87
N CYS A 95 -11.23 -2.70 -8.75
CA CYS A 95 -12.59 -2.16 -8.72
C CYS A 95 -12.59 -0.62 -8.68
N GLY A 96 -11.53 -0.01 -8.15
CA GLY A 96 -11.36 1.43 -8.07
C GLY A 96 -10.51 1.88 -6.88
N ASN A 97 -10.69 3.15 -6.52
CA ASN A 97 -10.14 3.74 -5.30
C ASN A 97 -11.26 4.53 -4.61
N ILE A 98 -11.38 4.38 -3.29
CA ILE A 98 -12.58 4.83 -2.55
C ILE A 98 -12.54 6.34 -2.26
N ILE A 99 -11.37 6.89 -1.91
CA ILE A 99 -11.22 8.27 -1.44
C ILE A 99 -10.67 9.12 -2.58
N SER A 100 -11.55 9.81 -3.29
CA SER A 100 -11.18 10.61 -4.46
C SER A 100 -10.46 11.92 -4.12
N ASP A 101 -10.62 12.42 -2.89
CA ASP A 101 -10.05 13.69 -2.42
C ASP A 101 -9.50 13.55 -1.01
N LEU A 102 -8.17 13.48 -0.89
CA LEU A 102 -7.47 13.36 0.38
C LEU A 102 -7.54 14.63 1.24
N THR A 103 -7.90 15.78 0.66
CA THR A 103 -8.05 17.03 1.43
C THR A 103 -9.21 16.99 2.42
N GLN A 104 -10.15 16.06 2.24
CA GLN A 104 -11.19 15.77 3.23
C GLN A 104 -10.64 15.23 4.56
N ILE A 105 -9.45 14.62 4.54
CA ILE A 105 -8.73 14.18 5.74
C ILE A 105 -7.98 15.38 6.34
N GLY A 106 -7.21 16.09 5.51
CA GLY A 106 -6.45 17.26 5.96
C GLY A 106 -5.64 17.90 4.84
N THR A 107 -5.42 19.21 4.95
CA THR A 107 -4.71 20.02 3.94
C THR A 107 -3.27 19.59 3.73
N LYS A 108 -2.64 18.97 4.71
CA LYS A 108 -1.25 18.47 4.62
C LYS A 108 -1.09 17.31 3.62
N LEU A 109 -2.19 16.74 3.14
CA LEU A 109 -2.24 15.74 2.07
C LEU A 109 -2.41 16.35 0.68
N ASN A 110 -2.47 17.69 0.56
CA ASN A 110 -2.59 18.38 -0.72
C ASN A 110 -1.22 18.65 -1.38
N TRP A 111 -1.22 18.84 -2.70
CA TRP A 111 -0.04 19.11 -3.53
C TRP A 111 0.79 20.33 -3.09
N ASP A 112 0.16 21.30 -2.42
CA ASP A 112 0.79 22.55 -1.94
C ASP A 112 1.37 22.47 -0.52
N GLN A 113 1.15 21.35 0.18
CA GLN A 113 1.68 21.09 1.53
C GLN A 113 2.62 19.88 1.56
N MET A 114 2.20 18.76 1.02
CA MET A 114 2.94 17.48 0.91
C MET A 114 3.70 17.11 2.20
N ASP A 115 3.02 17.18 3.36
CA ASP A 115 3.62 17.00 4.70
C ASP A 115 3.06 15.75 5.42
N ARG A 116 2.88 14.64 4.68
CA ARG A 116 2.34 13.38 5.22
C ARG A 116 2.97 12.15 4.55
N TYR A 117 4.28 12.21 4.24
CA TYR A 117 4.97 11.06 3.65
C TYR A 117 4.80 9.80 4.52
N ALA A 118 4.40 8.66 3.93
CA ALA A 118 4.07 7.39 4.58
C ALA A 118 2.96 7.48 5.64
N ARG A 119 2.21 8.57 5.68
CA ARG A 119 1.06 8.84 6.56
C ARG A 119 -0.20 9.05 5.69
N GLY A 120 -1.31 9.48 6.28
CA GLY A 120 -2.58 9.63 5.56
C GLY A 120 -3.42 8.37 5.66
N VAL A 121 -3.82 7.75 4.54
CA VAL A 121 -4.77 6.62 4.50
C VAL A 121 -4.08 5.32 4.92
N TRP A 122 -4.18 4.98 6.20
CA TRP A 122 -3.65 3.76 6.80
C TRP A 122 -4.68 2.62 6.79
N ALA A 123 -4.48 1.62 7.64
CA ALA A 123 -5.28 0.41 7.70
C ALA A 123 -6.78 0.69 7.84
N GLY A 124 -7.56 0.03 7.02
CA GLY A 124 -9.01 0.15 7.01
C GLY A 124 -9.71 -1.19 7.23
N THR A 125 -11.03 -1.09 7.28
CA THR A 125 -11.92 -2.24 7.24
C THR A 125 -13.09 -1.95 6.31
N LEU A 126 -13.33 -2.89 5.39
CA LEU A 126 -14.49 -2.86 4.51
C LEU A 126 -15.61 -3.69 5.12
N ARG A 127 -16.85 -3.22 5.07
CA ARG A 127 -18.03 -3.94 5.55
C ARG A 127 -19.18 -3.75 4.59
N TYR A 128 -20.07 -4.74 4.56
CA TYR A 128 -21.33 -4.67 3.83
C TYR A 128 -22.49 -4.89 4.81
N HIS A 129 -23.40 -3.94 4.87
CA HIS A 129 -24.56 -3.99 5.78
C HIS A 129 -25.76 -3.31 5.14
N ASN A 130 -26.93 -3.97 5.19
CA ASN A 130 -28.21 -3.42 4.69
C ASN A 130 -28.11 -2.84 3.26
N GLY A 131 -27.46 -3.56 2.34
CA GLY A 131 -27.36 -3.15 0.94
C GLY A 131 -26.31 -2.06 0.66
N ARG A 132 -25.45 -1.73 1.60
CA ARG A 132 -24.42 -0.68 1.46
C ARG A 132 -23.05 -1.20 1.87
N PHE A 133 -22.04 -0.71 1.16
CA PHE A 133 -20.65 -0.82 1.53
C PHE A 133 -20.27 0.30 2.49
N TYR A 134 -19.47 -0.01 3.49
CA TYR A 134 -18.91 0.92 4.46
C TYR A 134 -17.40 0.73 4.52
N LEU A 135 -16.67 1.82 4.37
CA LEU A 135 -15.24 1.87 4.67
C LEU A 135 -15.03 2.62 5.97
N PHE A 136 -14.29 2.03 6.90
CA PHE A 136 -13.73 2.69 8.08
C PHE A 136 -12.21 2.62 7.97
N PHE A 137 -11.50 3.68 8.30
CA PHE A 137 -10.04 3.67 8.25
C PHE A 137 -9.43 4.67 9.24
N GLY A 138 -8.17 4.40 9.59
CA GLY A 138 -7.37 5.28 10.43
C GLY A 138 -6.44 6.17 9.62
N THR A 139 -6.15 7.33 10.19
CA THR A 139 -5.03 8.18 9.78
C THR A 139 -4.24 8.52 11.04
N PRO A 140 -2.90 8.35 11.04
CA PRO A 140 -2.13 8.44 12.28
C PRO A 140 -2.11 9.84 12.90
N ASP A 141 -2.39 10.87 12.10
CA ASP A 141 -2.33 12.27 12.51
C ASP A 141 -3.68 12.88 12.79
N GLU A 142 -4.72 12.43 12.10
CA GLU A 142 -6.05 13.04 12.12
C GLU A 142 -7.09 12.17 12.87
N GLY A 143 -6.93 10.84 12.89
CA GLY A 143 -7.80 9.90 13.59
C GLY A 143 -8.64 9.01 12.67
N TYR A 144 -9.91 8.73 13.04
CA TYR A 144 -10.77 7.81 12.30
C TYR A 144 -11.82 8.50 11.44
N PHE A 145 -11.98 7.95 10.24
CA PHE A 145 -12.98 8.38 9.26
C PHE A 145 -13.80 7.19 8.76
N MET A 146 -14.98 7.50 8.22
CA MET A 146 -15.77 6.53 7.48
C MET A 146 -16.36 7.16 6.21
N THR A 147 -16.70 6.30 5.26
CA THR A 147 -17.56 6.63 4.13
C THR A 147 -18.40 5.42 3.74
N SER A 148 -19.43 5.61 2.93
CA SER A 148 -20.29 4.52 2.45
C SER A 148 -20.75 4.72 1.02
N SER A 149 -21.12 3.62 0.35
CA SER A 149 -21.70 3.62 -0.99
C SER A 149 -22.69 2.47 -1.16
N SER A 150 -23.67 2.63 -2.06
CA SER A 150 -24.56 1.54 -2.45
C SER A 150 -23.91 0.56 -3.44
N LYS A 151 -22.83 0.96 -4.09
CA LYS A 151 -22.07 0.15 -5.06
C LYS A 151 -20.58 0.19 -4.72
N PRO A 152 -19.82 -0.88 -4.99
CA PRO A 152 -18.40 -0.90 -4.69
C PRO A 152 -17.60 0.14 -5.51
N GLU A 153 -18.00 0.37 -6.77
CA GLU A 153 -17.36 1.38 -7.64
C GLU A 153 -17.70 2.82 -7.22
N GLY A 154 -18.68 2.99 -6.35
CA GLY A 154 -19.16 4.30 -5.92
C GLY A 154 -20.41 4.80 -6.68
N PRO A 155 -20.71 6.10 -6.65
CA PRO A 155 -19.95 7.11 -5.90
C PRO A 155 -19.98 6.88 -4.39
N TRP A 156 -18.85 7.11 -3.73
CA TRP A 156 -18.73 7.07 -2.27
C TRP A 156 -19.13 8.43 -1.67
N GLU A 157 -19.81 8.40 -0.52
CA GLU A 157 -20.20 9.61 0.20
C GLU A 157 -18.96 10.40 0.68
N PRO A 158 -19.06 11.71 0.94
CA PRO A 158 -18.01 12.46 1.61
C PRO A 158 -17.57 11.80 2.93
N LEU A 159 -16.30 11.97 3.30
CA LEU A 159 -15.77 11.42 4.54
C LEU A 159 -16.50 12.00 5.76
N THR A 160 -16.89 11.12 6.67
CA THR A 160 -17.43 11.47 7.99
C THR A 160 -16.39 11.17 9.05
N PRO A 161 -15.91 12.16 9.83
CA PRO A 161 -15.00 11.91 10.93
C PRO A 161 -15.73 11.21 12.09
N LEU A 162 -15.10 10.15 12.62
CA LEU A 162 -15.62 9.41 13.79
C LEU A 162 -14.91 9.79 15.08
N LEU A 163 -13.60 10.04 15.00
CA LEU A 163 -12.75 10.43 16.12
C LEU A 163 -11.59 11.26 15.59
N LEU A 164 -11.59 12.56 15.84
CA LEU A 164 -10.51 13.47 15.45
C LEU A 164 -9.45 13.57 16.55
N GLU A 165 -8.56 12.61 16.58
CA GLU A 165 -7.47 12.52 17.55
C GLU A 165 -6.33 11.70 16.97
N ALA A 166 -5.12 12.24 17.00
CA ALA A 166 -3.91 11.55 16.53
C ALA A 166 -3.57 10.30 17.37
N GLY A 167 -2.82 9.38 16.79
CA GLY A 167 -2.31 8.20 17.48
C GLY A 167 -3.22 6.97 17.42
N TRP A 168 -4.26 7.00 16.60
CA TRP A 168 -5.19 5.89 16.38
C TRP A 168 -4.97 5.22 15.03
N ASP A 169 -5.07 3.89 14.99
CA ASP A 169 -4.99 3.08 13.78
C ASP A 169 -5.69 1.73 13.93
N ASP A 170 -5.63 0.89 12.89
CA ASP A 170 -6.13 -0.49 12.83
C ASP A 170 -7.53 -0.65 13.41
N CYS A 171 -8.51 -0.27 12.63
CA CYS A 171 -9.90 -0.34 13.03
C CYS A 171 -10.66 -1.51 12.42
N THR A 172 -11.77 -1.85 13.04
CA THR A 172 -12.80 -2.74 12.50
C THR A 172 -14.18 -2.34 13.00
N ALA A 173 -15.22 -2.69 12.25
CA ALA A 173 -16.61 -2.43 12.63
C ALA A 173 -17.48 -3.66 12.36
N ILE A 174 -18.56 -3.81 13.12
CA ILE A 174 -19.54 -4.88 12.91
C ILE A 174 -20.92 -4.42 13.36
N TRP A 175 -21.93 -4.87 12.64
CA TRP A 175 -23.35 -4.83 13.06
C TRP A 175 -23.79 -6.24 13.44
N ASP A 176 -24.52 -6.33 14.54
CA ASP A 176 -25.14 -7.57 14.98
C ASP A 176 -26.58 -7.70 14.47
N GLU A 177 -27.10 -8.90 14.47
CA GLU A 177 -28.48 -9.21 14.02
C GLU A 177 -29.54 -8.49 14.85
N ASP A 178 -29.29 -8.20 16.12
CA ASP A 178 -30.17 -7.43 16.99
C ASP A 178 -30.10 -5.90 16.74
N GLY A 179 -29.38 -5.47 15.73
CA GLY A 179 -29.19 -4.09 15.33
C GLY A 179 -28.23 -3.29 16.22
N LYS A 180 -27.50 -3.95 17.11
CA LYS A 180 -26.37 -3.34 17.80
C LYS A 180 -25.16 -3.25 16.87
N ALA A 181 -24.37 -2.19 17.02
CA ALA A 181 -23.15 -2.02 16.26
C ALA A 181 -22.00 -1.61 17.16
N CYS A 182 -20.79 -2.03 16.80
CA CYS A 182 -19.59 -1.56 17.47
C CYS A 182 -18.46 -1.30 16.49
N PHE A 183 -17.56 -0.43 16.94
CA PHE A 183 -16.30 -0.11 16.29
C PHE A 183 -15.17 -0.50 17.24
N VAL A 184 -14.07 -1.02 16.71
CA VAL A 184 -12.86 -1.33 17.47
C VAL A 184 -11.71 -0.58 16.85
N GLY A 185 -10.86 0.00 17.68
CA GLY A 185 -9.68 0.72 17.22
C GLY A 185 -8.54 0.66 18.23
N THR A 186 -7.30 0.76 17.73
CA THR A 186 -6.08 0.76 18.55
C THR A 186 -5.51 2.16 18.68
N HIS A 187 -5.25 2.58 19.93
CA HIS A 187 -4.48 3.78 20.24
C HIS A 187 -3.00 3.39 20.36
N PHE A 188 -2.29 3.38 19.23
CA PHE A 188 -0.89 2.96 19.21
C PHE A 188 0.02 3.91 19.99
N ALA A 189 -0.30 5.21 20.02
CA ALA A 189 0.45 6.21 20.77
C ALA A 189 0.32 6.06 22.30
N ASP A 190 -0.68 5.32 22.80
CA ASP A 190 -0.90 5.02 24.22
C ASP A 190 -0.73 3.53 24.50
N GLY A 191 0.45 2.98 24.20
CA GLY A 191 0.80 1.59 24.51
C GLY A 191 -0.03 0.53 23.81
N TYR A 192 -0.46 0.81 22.58
CA TYR A 192 -1.29 -0.10 21.77
C TYR A 192 -2.54 -0.58 22.52
N LYS A 193 -3.24 0.36 23.15
CA LYS A 193 -4.52 0.07 23.81
C LYS A 193 -5.62 -0.07 22.77
N THR A 194 -6.26 -1.22 22.73
CA THR A 194 -7.39 -1.50 21.84
C THR A 194 -8.71 -1.33 22.59
N TYR A 195 -9.56 -0.47 22.04
CA TYR A 195 -10.86 -0.12 22.60
C TYR A 195 -12.00 -0.58 21.70
N LEU A 196 -13.11 -1.01 22.32
CA LEU A 196 -14.38 -1.25 21.68
C LEU A 196 -15.33 -0.10 22.03
N PHE A 197 -15.89 0.52 21.00
CA PHE A 197 -16.83 1.64 21.09
C PHE A 197 -18.21 1.19 20.63
N PRO A 198 -19.30 1.48 21.37
CA PRO A 198 -20.63 1.44 20.79
C PRO A 198 -20.68 2.37 19.58
N MET A 199 -21.24 1.88 18.47
CA MET A 199 -21.37 2.62 17.21
C MET A 199 -22.85 2.83 16.89
N ALA A 200 -23.19 3.96 16.28
CA ALA A 200 -24.53 4.22 15.76
C ALA A 200 -24.86 3.23 14.63
N LYS A 201 -26.15 2.92 14.45
CA LYS A 201 -26.62 1.94 13.45
C LYS A 201 -26.27 2.33 12.01
N ASP A 202 -26.18 3.63 11.73
CA ASP A 202 -25.78 4.17 10.42
C ASP A 202 -24.26 4.20 10.21
N GLY A 203 -23.45 3.80 11.21
CA GLY A 203 -22.00 3.80 11.17
C GLY A 203 -21.33 5.18 11.29
N LYS A 204 -22.11 6.26 11.38
CA LYS A 204 -21.60 7.65 11.27
C LYS A 204 -21.11 8.27 12.59
N SER A 205 -21.18 7.54 13.70
CA SER A 205 -20.64 8.00 14.98
C SER A 205 -20.29 6.86 15.93
N ILE A 206 -19.32 7.10 16.81
CA ILE A 206 -18.91 6.19 17.88
C ILE A 206 -19.07 6.88 19.25
N ASN A 207 -19.42 6.10 20.28
CA ASN A 207 -19.56 6.64 21.63
C ASN A 207 -18.26 6.45 22.43
N ARG A 208 -17.39 7.49 22.42
CA ARG A 208 -16.11 7.48 23.14
C ARG A 208 -16.27 7.33 24.67
N LYS A 209 -17.32 7.93 25.26
CA LYS A 209 -17.53 7.88 26.71
C LYS A 209 -17.83 6.47 27.23
N SER A 210 -18.37 5.61 26.35
CA SER A 210 -18.71 4.22 26.65
C SER A 210 -17.68 3.23 26.12
N ALA A 211 -16.50 3.71 25.70
CA ALA A 211 -15.41 2.87 25.21
C ALA A 211 -14.94 1.88 26.27
N LYS A 212 -14.68 0.64 25.86
CA LYS A 212 -14.18 -0.42 26.72
C LYS A 212 -12.80 -0.87 26.27
N LEU A 213 -11.81 -0.83 27.14
CA LEU A 213 -10.51 -1.43 26.88
C LEU A 213 -10.65 -2.95 26.78
N ILE A 214 -10.18 -3.53 25.68
CA ILE A 214 -10.17 -4.99 25.45
C ILE A 214 -8.81 -5.58 25.83
N HIS A 215 -7.75 -4.99 25.31
CA HIS A 215 -6.37 -5.40 25.59
C HIS A 215 -5.39 -4.26 25.32
N SER A 216 -4.16 -4.46 25.75
CA SER A 216 -3.01 -3.63 25.42
C SER A 216 -1.77 -4.51 25.34
N GLY A 217 -0.73 -4.06 24.69
CA GLY A 217 0.53 -4.78 24.58
C GLY A 217 1.33 -4.35 23.36
N ASN A 218 2.61 -4.67 23.34
CA ASN A 218 3.52 -4.23 22.28
C ASN A 218 3.07 -4.70 20.90
N GLY A 219 2.75 -3.75 20.02
CA GLY A 219 2.29 -3.99 18.65
C GLY A 219 0.99 -4.80 18.55
N ARG A 220 0.10 -4.73 19.55
CA ARG A 220 -1.24 -5.31 19.47
C ARG A 220 -2.14 -4.41 18.65
N GLU A 221 -2.25 -4.72 17.36
CA GLU A 221 -2.97 -3.96 16.34
C GLU A 221 -3.53 -4.90 15.28
N ALA A 222 -3.86 -4.41 14.07
CA ALA A 222 -4.41 -5.20 12.97
C ALA A 222 -5.80 -5.80 13.27
N ASN A 223 -6.64 -5.08 13.98
CA ASN A 223 -7.91 -5.58 14.48
C ASN A 223 -8.90 -5.96 13.38
N LYS A 224 -9.45 -7.18 13.46
CA LYS A 224 -10.58 -7.66 12.66
C LYS A 224 -11.58 -8.36 13.56
N LEU A 225 -12.80 -7.82 13.64
CA LEU A 225 -13.88 -8.39 14.43
C LEU A 225 -14.86 -9.11 13.50
N ILE A 226 -15.04 -10.40 13.76
CA ILE A 226 -15.96 -11.27 13.00
C ILE A 226 -16.93 -11.98 13.92
N LYS A 227 -18.11 -12.33 13.40
CA LYS A 227 -19.10 -13.20 14.06
C LYS A 227 -19.12 -14.55 13.34
N VAL A 228 -18.98 -15.64 14.08
CA VAL A 228 -19.08 -17.00 13.56
C VAL A 228 -19.97 -17.82 14.48
N GLY A 229 -21.12 -18.25 13.99
CA GLY A 229 -22.16 -18.83 14.83
C GLY A 229 -22.56 -17.86 15.95
N GLU A 230 -22.52 -18.32 17.20
CA GLU A 230 -22.82 -17.48 18.37
C GLU A 230 -21.60 -16.74 18.93
N GLY A 231 -20.41 -16.93 18.34
CA GLY A 231 -19.14 -16.38 18.83
C GLY A 231 -18.70 -15.12 18.11
N TYR A 232 -18.13 -14.17 18.85
CA TYR A 232 -17.43 -13.00 18.33
C TYR A 232 -15.94 -13.23 18.53
N TYR A 233 -15.17 -13.03 17.45
CA TYR A 233 -13.72 -13.22 17.42
C TYR A 233 -13.06 -11.91 17.04
N LEU A 234 -12.26 -11.36 17.94
CA LEU A 234 -11.37 -10.25 17.65
C LEU A 234 -10.00 -10.81 17.29
N VAL A 235 -9.68 -10.82 16.02
CA VAL A 235 -8.37 -11.19 15.47
C VAL A 235 -7.49 -9.95 15.46
N PHE A 236 -6.22 -10.11 15.82
CA PHE A 236 -5.25 -9.02 15.88
C PHE A 236 -3.83 -9.58 15.75
N SER A 237 -2.85 -8.74 15.45
CA SER A 237 -1.43 -9.11 15.53
C SER A 237 -0.82 -8.67 16.85
N GLU A 238 0.25 -9.37 17.25
CA GLU A 238 1.11 -9.01 18.38
C GLU A 238 2.57 -9.10 17.95
N HIS A 239 3.38 -8.13 18.35
CA HIS A 239 4.81 -8.15 18.10
C HIS A 239 5.57 -8.63 19.34
N LYS A 240 6.35 -9.70 19.20
CA LYS A 240 7.29 -10.15 20.23
C LYS A 240 8.72 -9.89 19.80
N PRO A 241 9.53 -9.21 20.63
CA PRO A 241 10.94 -9.00 20.34
C PRO A 241 11.67 -10.31 20.02
N GLY A 242 12.45 -10.32 18.95
CA GLY A 242 13.24 -11.48 18.51
C GLY A 242 12.49 -12.57 17.74
N THR A 243 11.16 -12.50 17.64
CA THR A 243 10.35 -13.51 16.92
C THR A 243 9.43 -12.91 15.85
N GLY A 244 9.27 -11.58 15.80
CA GLY A 244 8.41 -10.92 14.84
C GLY A 244 6.95 -10.81 15.30
N ARG A 245 6.04 -10.69 14.33
CA ARG A 245 4.59 -10.60 14.55
C ARG A 245 3.93 -11.96 14.42
N TYR A 246 2.86 -12.19 15.16
CA TYR A 246 1.96 -13.32 14.97
C TYR A 246 0.51 -12.92 15.09
N VAL A 247 -0.35 -13.78 14.54
CA VAL A 247 -1.80 -13.58 14.60
C VAL A 247 -2.33 -14.19 15.89
N MET A 248 -3.08 -13.37 16.61
CA MET A 248 -3.77 -13.72 17.85
C MET A 248 -5.28 -13.58 17.65
N ALA A 249 -6.07 -14.21 18.50
CA ALA A 249 -7.48 -13.90 18.62
C ALA A 249 -7.95 -13.92 20.07
N ARG A 250 -8.96 -13.10 20.35
CA ARG A 250 -9.80 -13.16 21.54
C ARG A 250 -11.23 -13.47 21.14
N ARG A 251 -11.96 -14.21 21.98
CA ARG A 251 -13.36 -14.54 21.71
C ARG A 251 -14.29 -14.18 22.86
N SER A 252 -15.57 -13.97 22.50
CA SER A 252 -16.67 -13.69 23.43
C SER A 252 -17.99 -14.24 22.86
N LYS A 253 -18.94 -14.58 23.74
CA LYS A 253 -20.33 -14.87 23.36
C LYS A 253 -21.19 -13.61 23.22
N LYS A 254 -20.66 -12.44 23.53
CA LYS A 254 -21.38 -11.16 23.49
C LYS A 254 -20.58 -10.13 22.69
N LEU A 255 -21.24 -9.37 21.82
CA LEU A 255 -20.62 -8.33 21.02
C LEU A 255 -19.76 -7.36 21.85
N PHE A 256 -20.24 -6.90 22.97
CA PHE A 256 -19.55 -5.98 23.87
C PHE A 256 -18.68 -6.68 24.95
N GLY A 257 -18.35 -7.94 24.75
CA GLY A 257 -17.49 -8.71 25.61
C GLY A 257 -18.12 -9.21 26.91
N PRO A 258 -17.32 -9.73 27.83
CA PRO A 258 -15.85 -9.64 27.86
C PRO A 258 -15.16 -10.62 26.88
N TYR A 259 -14.05 -10.19 26.27
CA TYR A 259 -13.15 -10.98 25.41
C TYR A 259 -12.00 -11.53 26.27
N LYS A 260 -12.26 -12.58 27.04
CA LYS A 260 -11.29 -13.09 28.04
C LYS A 260 -10.40 -14.21 27.52
N GLU A 261 -10.93 -15.08 26.67
CA GLU A 261 -10.18 -16.20 26.12
C GLU A 261 -9.31 -15.70 24.96
N GLU A 262 -8.04 -16.08 24.95
CA GLU A 262 -7.06 -15.65 23.95
C GLU A 262 -6.28 -16.88 23.44
N LYS A 263 -6.01 -16.92 22.14
CA LYS A 263 -5.20 -17.96 21.49
C LYS A 263 -4.36 -17.37 20.37
N GLN A 264 -3.14 -17.88 20.25
CA GLN A 264 -2.30 -17.65 19.07
C GLN A 264 -2.80 -18.52 17.93
N LEU A 265 -3.10 -17.89 16.80
CA LEU A 265 -3.67 -18.56 15.61
C LEU A 265 -2.60 -19.02 14.64
N ALA A 266 -1.51 -18.26 14.53
CA ALA A 266 -0.40 -18.57 13.64
C ALA A 266 0.93 -18.07 14.20
N LEU A 267 2.02 -18.79 13.85
CA LEU A 267 3.40 -18.37 14.04
C LEU A 267 3.81 -17.44 12.89
N ALA A 268 4.64 -16.43 13.18
CA ALA A 268 5.36 -15.72 12.16
C ALA A 268 6.38 -16.65 11.49
N SER A 269 6.53 -16.56 10.18
CA SER A 269 7.73 -17.04 9.52
C SER A 269 8.79 -15.95 9.60
N ARG A 270 10.03 -16.31 9.95
CA ARG A 270 11.11 -15.32 10.05
C ARG A 270 11.41 -14.66 8.71
N GLU A 271 11.29 -15.42 7.64
CA GLU A 271 11.61 -15.02 6.29
C GLU A 271 10.59 -14.04 5.71
N ALA A 272 9.30 -14.24 6.05
CA ALA A 272 8.21 -13.44 5.52
C ALA A 272 7.57 -12.49 6.54
N MET A 273 7.90 -12.62 7.82
CA MET A 273 7.31 -11.89 8.95
C MET A 273 5.78 -12.04 9.06
N GLU A 274 5.23 -13.19 8.60
CA GLU A 274 3.79 -13.40 8.46
C GLU A 274 3.37 -14.87 8.68
N PRO A 275 2.08 -15.18 8.83
CA PRO A 275 0.90 -14.33 8.64
C PRO A 275 0.77 -13.22 9.69
N ASN A 276 0.24 -12.07 9.28
CA ASN A 276 0.14 -10.89 10.14
C ASN A 276 -1.27 -10.26 10.03
N GLN A 277 -1.38 -9.09 9.38
CA GLN A 277 -2.64 -8.38 9.20
C GLN A 277 -3.41 -8.96 8.01
N GLY A 278 -4.74 -9.11 8.16
CA GLY A 278 -5.57 -9.61 7.08
C GLY A 278 -7.03 -9.78 7.47
N GLY A 279 -7.85 -10.20 6.50
CA GLY A 279 -9.27 -10.51 6.67
C GLY A 279 -9.54 -12.01 6.67
N ILE A 280 -10.29 -12.50 7.67
CA ILE A 280 -10.84 -13.87 7.68
C ILE A 280 -12.17 -13.87 6.96
N ILE A 281 -12.34 -14.77 5.99
CA ILE A 281 -13.51 -14.85 5.14
C ILE A 281 -13.92 -16.30 4.90
N GLN A 282 -15.23 -16.56 4.84
CA GLN A 282 -15.73 -17.85 4.36
C GLN A 282 -15.90 -17.80 2.85
N GLY A 283 -15.33 -18.77 2.14
CA GLY A 283 -15.49 -18.90 0.71
C GLY A 283 -16.83 -19.54 0.33
N LYS A 284 -17.21 -19.44 -0.95
CA LYS A 284 -18.42 -20.08 -1.49
C LYS A 284 -18.42 -21.61 -1.37
N ASP A 285 -17.23 -22.20 -1.28
CA ASP A 285 -17.04 -23.63 -1.03
C ASP A 285 -17.25 -24.03 0.44
N GLY A 286 -17.66 -23.08 1.28
CA GLY A 286 -17.86 -23.27 2.72
C GLY A 286 -16.57 -23.31 3.53
N LYS A 287 -15.40 -23.32 2.89
CA LYS A 287 -14.11 -23.28 3.57
C LYS A 287 -13.80 -21.87 4.02
N TRP A 288 -12.87 -21.76 4.96
CA TRP A 288 -12.42 -20.48 5.50
C TRP A 288 -11.03 -20.14 5.01
N TYR A 289 -10.80 -18.85 4.75
CA TYR A 289 -9.56 -18.31 4.23
C TYR A 289 -9.13 -17.07 5.01
N PHE A 290 -7.84 -16.81 5.01
CA PHE A 290 -7.23 -15.60 5.54
C PHE A 290 -6.43 -14.92 4.44
N LEU A 291 -6.95 -13.80 3.95
CA LEU A 291 -6.24 -12.94 3.02
C LEU A 291 -5.36 -12.01 3.83
N THR A 292 -4.04 -12.12 3.68
CA THR A 292 -3.07 -11.39 4.50
C THR A 292 -2.00 -10.74 3.65
N HIS A 293 -1.42 -9.66 4.15
CA HIS A 293 -0.18 -9.17 3.60
C HIS A 293 1.01 -9.73 4.37
N HIS A 294 2.17 -9.70 3.75
CA HIS A 294 3.44 -9.92 4.42
C HIS A 294 4.54 -9.03 3.82
N GLY A 295 5.50 -8.64 4.63
CA GLY A 295 6.56 -7.75 4.21
C GLY A 295 7.87 -8.05 4.91
N THR A 296 8.92 -8.03 4.12
CA THR A 296 10.30 -8.23 4.59
C THR A 296 10.97 -6.94 5.04
N GLY A 297 10.32 -5.79 4.78
CA GLY A 297 10.94 -4.48 4.91
C GLY A 297 11.86 -4.15 3.74
N ASP A 298 11.68 -4.82 2.59
CA ASP A 298 12.43 -4.56 1.36
C ASP A 298 11.61 -3.74 0.33
N TRP A 299 12.18 -3.52 -0.82
CA TRP A 299 11.63 -2.72 -1.91
C TRP A 299 10.24 -3.16 -2.40
N SER A 300 9.91 -4.44 -2.29
CA SER A 300 8.63 -4.96 -2.78
C SER A 300 7.44 -4.63 -1.88
N GLY A 301 7.68 -4.08 -0.69
CA GLY A 301 6.64 -3.70 0.23
C GLY A 301 5.94 -4.88 0.90
N ARG A 302 4.64 -4.74 1.12
CA ARG A 302 3.78 -5.74 1.77
C ARG A 302 2.93 -6.46 0.73
N ILE A 303 3.40 -7.62 0.32
CA ILE A 303 2.78 -8.47 -0.71
C ILE A 303 1.69 -9.36 -0.13
N VAL A 304 0.79 -9.90 -0.97
CA VAL A 304 -0.44 -10.53 -0.52
C VAL A 304 -0.43 -12.04 -0.68
N SER A 305 -0.82 -12.74 0.38
CA SER A 305 -1.01 -14.20 0.41
C SER A 305 -2.41 -14.59 0.84
N LEU A 306 -2.88 -15.72 0.34
CA LEU A 306 -4.12 -16.38 0.75
C LEU A 306 -3.78 -17.65 1.51
N LEU A 307 -4.29 -17.78 2.73
CA LEU A 307 -4.04 -18.94 3.60
C LEU A 307 -5.34 -19.65 3.92
N PRO A 308 -5.39 -20.99 3.93
CA PRO A 308 -6.54 -21.71 4.45
C PRO A 308 -6.69 -21.45 5.96
N VAL A 309 -7.94 -21.51 6.44
CA VAL A 309 -8.25 -21.42 7.87
C VAL A 309 -8.95 -22.69 8.29
N ILE A 310 -8.47 -23.34 9.35
CA ILE A 310 -8.99 -24.58 9.90
C ILE A 310 -9.50 -24.34 11.32
N TRP A 311 -10.79 -24.63 11.54
CA TRP A 311 -11.41 -24.51 12.86
C TRP A 311 -11.11 -25.71 13.73
N ILE A 312 -10.39 -25.52 14.85
CA ILE A 312 -10.10 -26.55 15.85
C ILE A 312 -10.47 -26.00 17.22
N ASP A 313 -11.28 -26.72 17.98
CA ASP A 313 -11.76 -26.35 19.33
C ASP A 313 -12.40 -24.94 19.38
N GLY A 314 -13.06 -24.54 18.28
CA GLY A 314 -13.66 -23.21 18.13
C GLY A 314 -12.65 -22.08 17.95
N TRP A 315 -11.46 -22.36 17.41
CA TRP A 315 -10.45 -21.36 17.04
C TRP A 315 -10.05 -21.46 15.57
N PRO A 316 -9.97 -20.35 14.82
CA PRO A 316 -9.61 -20.32 13.41
C PRO A 316 -8.08 -20.34 13.25
N LEU A 317 -7.47 -21.52 13.16
CA LEU A 317 -6.04 -21.68 12.94
C LEU A 317 -5.70 -21.35 11.48
N ILE A 318 -4.64 -20.56 11.25
CA ILE A 318 -4.33 -19.96 9.94
C ILE A 318 -3.16 -20.67 9.27
N GLY A 319 -3.34 -21.09 8.02
CA GLY A 319 -2.33 -21.74 7.20
C GLY A 319 -2.17 -23.22 7.50
N LYS A 320 -0.94 -23.75 7.40
CA LYS A 320 -0.61 -25.13 7.74
C LYS A 320 -0.62 -25.33 9.25
N VAL A 321 -1.51 -26.18 9.75
CA VAL A 321 -1.62 -26.46 11.18
C VAL A 321 -0.52 -27.42 11.63
N LEU A 322 0.21 -27.03 12.66
CA LEU A 322 1.27 -27.81 13.30
C LEU A 322 0.69 -28.70 14.43
N PRO A 323 1.42 -29.77 14.89
CA PRO A 323 0.95 -30.69 15.94
C PRO A 323 0.53 -30.01 17.24
N GLN A 324 1.14 -28.88 17.59
CA GLN A 324 0.80 -28.07 18.78
C GLN A 324 -0.44 -27.18 18.60
N GLN A 325 -1.24 -27.41 17.55
CA GLN A 325 -2.45 -26.65 17.23
C GLN A 325 -2.20 -25.13 17.07
N ILE A 326 -1.17 -24.77 16.31
CA ILE A 326 -0.87 -23.41 15.87
C ILE A 326 -0.68 -23.46 14.36
N GLY A 327 -1.17 -22.46 13.64
CA GLY A 327 -0.93 -22.31 12.20
C GLY A 327 0.46 -21.75 11.88
N THR A 328 0.85 -21.85 10.63
CA THR A 328 2.06 -21.22 10.06
C THR A 328 1.84 -20.95 8.57
N MET A 329 2.75 -20.20 7.93
CA MET A 329 2.68 -19.94 6.50
C MET A 329 2.49 -21.22 5.68
N GLN A 330 1.64 -21.13 4.67
CA GLN A 330 1.43 -22.16 3.66
C GLN A 330 1.66 -21.54 2.27
N TRP A 331 2.74 -21.95 1.63
CA TRP A 331 3.16 -21.37 0.36
C TRP A 331 2.39 -21.89 -0.86
N GLU A 332 1.88 -23.09 -0.79
CA GLU A 332 1.09 -23.71 -1.84
C GLU A 332 -0.17 -24.33 -1.25
N ALA A 333 -1.31 -24.14 -1.91
CA ALA A 333 -2.58 -24.71 -1.49
C ALA A 333 -3.48 -25.00 -2.71
N PRO A 334 -4.48 -25.91 -2.58
CA PRO A 334 -5.50 -26.09 -3.60
C PRO A 334 -6.27 -24.79 -3.87
N MET A 335 -6.59 -24.53 -5.13
CA MET A 335 -7.52 -23.47 -5.51
C MET A 335 -8.82 -23.58 -4.72
N PRO A 336 -9.44 -22.47 -4.33
CA PRO A 336 -10.82 -22.47 -3.85
C PRO A 336 -11.73 -23.19 -4.86
N ALA A 337 -12.65 -24.02 -4.35
CA ALA A 337 -13.41 -24.96 -5.19
C ALA A 337 -14.59 -24.27 -5.91
N PHE A 338 -14.34 -23.17 -6.61
CA PHE A 338 -15.31 -22.50 -7.45
C PHE A 338 -14.65 -21.93 -8.70
N SER A 339 -15.31 -22.15 -9.85
CA SER A 339 -14.83 -21.67 -11.14
C SER A 339 -15.04 -20.17 -11.28
N SER A 340 -14.05 -19.46 -11.79
CA SER A 340 -14.17 -18.05 -12.13
C SER A 340 -13.34 -17.70 -13.36
N PRO A 341 -13.68 -16.62 -14.08
CA PRO A 341 -12.79 -16.07 -15.08
C PRO A 341 -11.52 -15.56 -14.40
N LYS A 342 -10.37 -15.74 -15.05
CA LYS A 342 -9.09 -15.23 -14.56
C LYS A 342 -9.05 -13.72 -14.66
N LEU A 343 -9.17 -13.04 -13.53
CA LEU A 343 -9.01 -11.61 -13.42
C LEU A 343 -7.52 -11.25 -13.32
N THR A 344 -7.14 -10.05 -13.79
CA THR A 344 -5.75 -9.59 -13.75
C THR A 344 -5.67 -8.12 -13.36
N LEU A 345 -4.63 -7.78 -12.62
CA LEU A 345 -4.34 -6.38 -12.28
C LEU A 345 -3.78 -5.63 -13.49
N LEU A 346 -4.38 -4.50 -13.81
CA LEU A 346 -3.90 -3.60 -14.85
C LEU A 346 -2.53 -3.02 -14.47
N ARG A 347 -1.65 -2.88 -15.47
CA ARG A 347 -0.30 -2.31 -15.31
C ARG A 347 0.05 -1.34 -16.41
N SER A 348 -0.26 -1.69 -17.65
CA SER A 348 -0.04 -0.82 -18.82
C SER A 348 -1.18 0.15 -19.00
N ASP A 349 -0.91 1.28 -19.69
CA ASP A 349 -1.91 2.29 -20.04
C ASP A 349 -1.47 2.98 -21.33
N ASP A 350 -2.37 3.03 -22.30
CA ASP A 350 -2.21 3.76 -23.57
C ASP A 350 -2.89 5.14 -23.51
N PHE A 351 -3.44 5.51 -22.35
CA PHE A 351 -4.12 6.79 -22.10
C PHE A 351 -5.25 7.13 -23.09
N ASP A 352 -5.88 6.11 -23.67
CA ASP A 352 -7.01 6.26 -24.60
C ASP A 352 -8.33 6.65 -23.92
N SER A 353 -8.40 6.50 -22.60
CA SER A 353 -9.57 6.86 -21.79
C SER A 353 -9.49 8.32 -21.31
N GLU A 354 -10.66 8.98 -21.23
CA GLU A 354 -10.77 10.30 -20.59
C GLU A 354 -10.61 10.26 -19.06
N ILE A 355 -10.58 9.06 -18.49
CA ILE A 355 -10.44 8.81 -17.04
C ILE A 355 -9.18 8.00 -16.80
N LEU A 356 -8.37 8.46 -15.85
CA LEU A 356 -7.15 7.77 -15.45
C LEU A 356 -7.46 6.37 -14.90
N GLY A 357 -6.70 5.37 -15.35
CA GLY A 357 -6.86 3.98 -14.92
C GLY A 357 -6.69 3.81 -13.40
N PRO A 358 -7.39 2.86 -12.78
CA PRO A 358 -7.41 2.69 -11.32
C PRO A 358 -6.08 2.23 -10.70
N GLN A 359 -5.12 1.78 -11.51
CA GLN A 359 -3.76 1.43 -11.09
C GLN A 359 -2.92 2.65 -10.73
N TRP A 360 -3.32 3.84 -11.18
CA TRP A 360 -2.59 5.07 -11.00
C TRP A 360 -2.92 5.79 -9.70
N GLN A 361 -1.90 6.33 -9.07
CA GLN A 361 -2.02 7.15 -7.88
C GLN A 361 -1.00 8.28 -7.89
N TRP A 362 -1.46 9.49 -7.65
CA TRP A 362 -0.63 10.68 -7.48
C TRP A 362 0.11 10.66 -6.16
N ASN A 363 1.29 11.22 -6.15
CA ASN A 363 1.97 11.55 -4.91
C ASN A 363 1.26 12.75 -4.26
N TYR A 364 0.45 12.48 -3.23
CA TYR A 364 -0.52 13.40 -2.60
C TYR A 364 -1.72 13.73 -3.50
N GLN A 365 -2.64 14.57 -3.00
CA GLN A 365 -3.77 15.05 -3.79
C GLN A 365 -3.27 15.93 -4.94
N PRO A 366 -3.61 15.66 -6.20
CA PRO A 366 -3.08 16.37 -7.34
C PRO A 366 -3.66 17.77 -7.50
N ARG A 367 -2.94 18.63 -8.19
CA ARG A 367 -3.43 19.91 -8.69
C ARG A 367 -4.23 19.67 -9.97
N LYS A 368 -5.58 19.70 -9.88
CA LYS A 368 -6.50 19.22 -10.92
C LYS A 368 -6.29 19.84 -12.30
N ASP A 369 -5.95 21.14 -12.39
CA ASP A 369 -5.78 21.86 -13.66
C ASP A 369 -4.39 21.61 -14.31
N PHE A 370 -3.54 20.81 -13.69
CA PHE A 370 -2.17 20.56 -14.14
C PHE A 370 -1.95 19.18 -14.75
N PHE A 371 -3.02 18.47 -15.07
CA PHE A 371 -3.00 17.27 -15.90
C PHE A 371 -4.27 17.16 -16.74
N SER A 372 -4.23 16.43 -17.84
CA SER A 372 -5.38 16.22 -18.71
C SER A 372 -5.24 14.95 -19.55
N LEU A 373 -6.35 14.24 -19.72
CA LEU A 373 -6.51 13.12 -20.67
C LEU A 373 -7.35 13.52 -21.89
N THR A 374 -7.83 14.78 -21.95
CA THR A 374 -8.76 15.26 -22.99
C THR A 374 -8.18 16.38 -23.85
N GLU A 375 -7.17 17.13 -23.37
CA GLU A 375 -6.54 18.20 -24.17
C GLU A 375 -5.78 17.66 -25.40
N ARG A 376 -5.32 16.41 -25.35
CA ARG A 376 -4.77 15.65 -26.47
C ARG A 376 -5.27 14.21 -26.35
N PRO A 377 -6.35 13.82 -27.04
CA PRO A 377 -6.90 12.46 -26.95
C PRO A 377 -5.85 11.38 -27.24
N GLY A 378 -5.86 10.29 -26.46
CA GLY A 378 -4.85 9.23 -26.54
C GLY A 378 -3.50 9.58 -25.88
N TRP A 379 -3.44 10.67 -25.11
CA TRP A 379 -2.22 11.10 -24.42
C TRP A 379 -2.54 11.63 -23.03
N MET A 380 -1.68 11.33 -22.08
CA MET A 380 -1.69 11.95 -20.77
C MET A 380 -0.84 13.21 -20.76
N ARG A 381 -1.46 14.39 -20.65
CA ARG A 381 -0.74 15.67 -20.49
C ARG A 381 -0.40 15.94 -19.05
N LEU A 382 0.86 16.26 -18.76
CA LEU A 382 1.33 16.76 -17.47
C LEU A 382 1.89 18.18 -17.64
N LYS A 383 1.22 19.17 -17.01
CA LYS A 383 1.65 20.57 -16.99
C LYS A 383 2.61 20.81 -15.81
N ALA A 384 3.71 21.47 -16.09
CA ALA A 384 4.75 21.69 -15.09
C ALA A 384 4.43 22.84 -14.15
N PHE A 385 4.66 22.66 -12.87
CA PHE A 385 4.63 23.69 -11.85
C PHE A 385 5.76 23.47 -10.83
N ARG A 386 5.99 24.46 -9.98
CA ARG A 386 7.09 24.42 -9.03
C ARG A 386 6.85 23.36 -7.97
N PRO A 387 7.85 22.51 -7.66
CA PRO A 387 7.81 21.66 -6.49
C PRO A 387 7.83 22.52 -5.23
N ILE A 388 7.35 22.02 -4.10
CA ILE A 388 7.39 22.74 -2.81
C ILE A 388 8.83 23.05 -2.40
N GLU A 389 9.72 22.09 -2.63
CA GLU A 389 11.16 22.23 -2.44
C GLU A 389 11.85 22.09 -3.78
N SER A 390 12.64 23.13 -4.15
CA SER A 390 13.33 23.13 -5.44
C SER A 390 14.19 21.89 -5.61
N ASN A 391 14.12 21.31 -6.80
CA ASN A 391 14.90 20.14 -7.19
C ASN A 391 14.59 18.84 -6.42
N GLN A 392 13.47 18.78 -5.67
CA GLN A 392 13.06 17.63 -4.85
C GLN A 392 11.89 16.87 -5.47
N LEU A 393 12.14 15.70 -6.05
CA LEU A 393 11.10 14.88 -6.67
C LEU A 393 10.02 14.44 -5.67
N LEU A 394 10.39 14.12 -4.42
CA LEU A 394 9.42 13.76 -3.36
C LEU A 394 8.43 14.89 -3.03
N LYS A 395 8.77 16.11 -3.39
CA LYS A 395 7.97 17.33 -3.19
C LYS A 395 7.41 17.88 -4.50
N ALA A 396 7.43 17.10 -5.58
CA ALA A 396 6.84 17.46 -6.88
C ALA A 396 5.44 16.87 -7.00
N GLY A 397 4.43 17.75 -7.10
CA GLY A 397 3.02 17.36 -7.06
C GLY A 397 2.53 16.61 -8.30
N ASN A 398 3.14 16.82 -9.50
CA ASN A 398 2.85 16.04 -10.70
C ASN A 398 3.77 14.81 -10.81
N THR A 399 3.70 13.94 -9.80
CA THR A 399 4.32 12.61 -9.80
C THR A 399 3.20 11.58 -9.74
N LEU A 400 2.96 10.91 -10.85
CA LEU A 400 1.94 9.88 -11.03
C LEU A 400 2.60 8.51 -10.96
N THR A 401 2.13 7.63 -10.07
CA THR A 401 2.82 6.38 -9.76
C THR A 401 1.89 5.18 -9.77
N GLN A 402 2.47 4.00 -9.93
CA GLN A 402 1.80 2.72 -9.68
C GLN A 402 2.75 1.75 -8.94
N ARG A 403 2.19 0.62 -8.46
CA ARG A 403 2.94 -0.38 -7.70
C ARG A 403 3.90 -1.15 -8.59
N THR A 404 5.10 -1.46 -8.05
CA THR A 404 6.06 -2.38 -8.66
C THR A 404 5.71 -3.81 -8.29
N PHE A 405 6.01 -4.75 -9.18
CA PHE A 405 5.81 -6.18 -8.97
C PHE A 405 7.15 -6.87 -8.70
N ARG A 406 7.15 -7.77 -7.74
CA ARG A 406 8.28 -8.64 -7.45
C ARG A 406 8.24 -9.85 -8.39
N LYS A 407 8.90 -9.73 -9.51
CA LYS A 407 9.11 -10.82 -10.49
C LYS A 407 10.49 -10.68 -11.15
N GLN A 408 10.91 -11.70 -11.87
CA GLN A 408 12.27 -11.76 -12.44
C GLN A 408 12.52 -10.71 -13.51
N ASP A 409 11.58 -10.55 -14.42
CA ASP A 409 11.77 -9.71 -15.61
C ASP A 409 10.70 -8.63 -15.67
N ASN A 410 10.95 -7.51 -14.98
CA ASN A 410 10.13 -6.32 -15.13
C ASN A 410 10.75 -5.38 -16.16
N GLU A 411 9.93 -4.89 -17.05
CA GLU A 411 10.27 -3.84 -18.00
C GLU A 411 9.13 -2.80 -18.04
N VAL A 412 9.49 -1.53 -17.92
CA VAL A 412 8.58 -0.42 -18.15
C VAL A 412 9.15 0.46 -19.25
N ILE A 413 8.34 0.74 -20.27
CA ILE A 413 8.67 1.65 -21.37
C ILE A 413 7.61 2.76 -21.42
N VAL A 414 8.08 4.01 -21.52
CA VAL A 414 7.24 5.20 -21.62
C VAL A 414 7.69 6.04 -22.80
N LYS A 415 6.77 6.47 -23.65
CA LYS A 415 7.02 7.42 -24.74
C LYS A 415 6.49 8.80 -24.37
N MET A 416 7.31 9.84 -24.54
CA MET A 416 6.99 11.21 -24.19
C MET A 416 7.25 12.18 -25.35
N ASP A 417 6.31 13.10 -25.56
CA ASP A 417 6.50 14.30 -26.39
C ASP A 417 6.95 15.45 -25.47
N ILE A 418 8.19 15.92 -25.69
CA ILE A 418 8.84 16.95 -24.88
C ILE A 418 8.88 18.31 -25.59
N SER A 419 8.26 18.43 -26.76
CA SER A 419 8.34 19.64 -27.63
C SER A 419 7.84 20.92 -26.94
N GLN A 420 6.94 20.79 -25.98
CA GLN A 420 6.31 21.91 -25.27
C GLN A 420 6.89 22.19 -23.88
N MET A 421 8.05 21.62 -23.57
CA MET A 421 8.74 21.95 -22.33
C MET A 421 9.18 23.41 -22.28
N ALA A 422 9.10 24.02 -21.09
CA ALA A 422 9.62 25.35 -20.80
C ALA A 422 11.00 25.30 -20.12
N ASP A 423 11.72 26.42 -20.15
CA ASP A 423 13.02 26.54 -19.46
C ASP A 423 12.89 26.22 -17.96
N GLY A 424 13.77 25.37 -17.45
CA GLY A 424 13.79 24.86 -16.08
C GLY A 424 12.92 23.63 -15.84
N GLN A 425 12.16 23.18 -16.83
CA GLN A 425 11.28 22.03 -16.70
C GLN A 425 12.06 20.71 -16.73
N ARG A 426 11.58 19.75 -15.93
CA ARG A 426 12.04 18.38 -15.84
C ARG A 426 10.88 17.41 -15.92
N ASN A 427 11.07 16.33 -16.64
CA ASN A 427 10.12 15.23 -16.76
C ASN A 427 10.83 13.92 -17.06
N GLY A 428 10.16 12.81 -16.83
CA GLY A 428 10.68 11.48 -17.10
C GLY A 428 9.98 10.40 -16.30
N ILE A 429 10.66 9.28 -16.12
CA ILE A 429 10.23 8.15 -15.30
C ILE A 429 11.04 8.09 -14.00
N CYS A 430 10.46 7.52 -12.95
CA CYS A 430 11.14 7.40 -11.66
C CYS A 430 10.78 6.12 -10.91
N HIS A 431 11.72 5.61 -10.15
CA HIS A 431 11.43 4.78 -8.99
C HIS A 431 11.24 5.69 -7.77
N PHE A 432 10.19 5.43 -6.98
CA PHE A 432 9.67 6.38 -6.03
C PHE A 432 9.31 5.73 -4.69
N SER A 433 10.12 6.01 -3.68
CA SER A 433 9.95 5.52 -2.32
C SER A 433 10.38 6.59 -1.30
N SER A 434 10.94 6.21 -0.14
CA SER A 434 11.63 7.13 0.77
C SER A 434 12.90 7.74 0.15
N HIS A 435 13.51 6.97 -0.71
CA HIS A 435 14.51 7.40 -1.68
C HIS A 435 13.89 7.37 -3.08
N HIS A 436 14.54 7.98 -4.04
CA HIS A 436 14.08 7.97 -5.43
C HIS A 436 15.24 8.00 -6.40
N SER A 437 14.99 7.45 -7.58
CA SER A 437 15.83 7.68 -8.74
C SER A 437 14.95 8.01 -9.94
N ALA A 438 15.50 8.72 -10.90
CA ALA A 438 14.76 9.14 -12.08
C ALA A 438 15.66 9.24 -13.30
N LEU A 439 15.10 8.93 -14.47
CA LEU A 439 15.68 9.26 -15.76
C LEU A 439 14.69 10.11 -16.54
N GLY A 440 15.20 11.20 -17.12
CA GLY A 440 14.33 12.10 -17.86
C GLY A 440 15.08 13.11 -18.69
N VAL A 441 14.37 14.20 -19.02
CA VAL A 441 14.89 15.36 -19.76
C VAL A 441 14.77 16.59 -18.89
N VAL A 442 15.81 17.42 -18.89
CA VAL A 442 15.77 18.80 -18.41
C VAL A 442 15.90 19.78 -19.56
N LYS A 443 15.09 20.83 -19.57
CA LYS A 443 15.25 21.95 -20.50
C LYS A 443 15.96 23.12 -19.81
N GLU A 444 17.06 23.58 -20.42
CA GLU A 444 17.84 24.72 -19.97
C GLU A 444 17.95 25.75 -21.11
N GLY A 445 17.26 26.86 -20.94
CA GLY A 445 17.07 27.84 -22.02
C GLY A 445 16.31 27.20 -23.20
N THR A 446 17.00 27.06 -24.34
CA THR A 446 16.45 26.43 -25.57
C THR A 446 16.91 24.98 -25.76
N GLN A 447 17.82 24.46 -24.93
CA GLN A 447 18.46 23.16 -25.10
C GLN A 447 17.82 22.10 -24.19
N TYR A 448 17.79 20.87 -24.66
CA TYR A 448 17.29 19.72 -23.93
C TYR A 448 18.46 18.76 -23.60
N PHE A 449 18.51 18.26 -22.38
CA PHE A 449 19.54 17.33 -21.93
C PHE A 449 18.93 16.12 -21.27
N ILE A 450 19.49 14.94 -21.49
CA ILE A 450 19.18 13.75 -20.68
C ILE A 450 19.69 14.00 -19.26
N GLU A 451 18.88 13.70 -18.26
CA GLU A 451 19.24 13.87 -16.85
C GLU A 451 18.89 12.61 -16.07
N TYR A 452 19.87 12.04 -15.37
CA TYR A 452 19.66 11.00 -14.38
C TYR A 452 19.78 11.58 -12.98
N ARG A 453 18.95 11.11 -12.06
CA ARG A 453 18.91 11.52 -10.66
C ARG A 453 18.91 10.31 -9.75
N ASN A 454 19.62 10.40 -8.64
CA ASN A 454 19.61 9.41 -7.57
C ASN A 454 19.84 10.12 -6.23
N ASN A 455 18.77 10.29 -5.42
CA ASN A 455 18.82 10.89 -4.09
C ASN A 455 19.62 12.20 -3.99
N GLY A 456 19.37 13.12 -4.91
CA GLY A 456 20.06 14.41 -4.95
C GLY A 456 21.34 14.44 -5.78
N HIS A 457 21.92 13.28 -6.13
CA HIS A 457 22.97 13.22 -7.14
C HIS A 457 22.37 13.37 -8.52
N ILE A 458 22.93 14.26 -9.34
CA ILE A 458 22.49 14.54 -10.71
C ILE A 458 23.62 14.27 -11.68
N LEU A 459 23.33 13.45 -12.69
CA LEU A 459 24.22 13.22 -13.83
C LEU A 459 23.54 13.79 -15.07
N LYS A 460 24.16 14.79 -15.67
CA LYS A 460 23.71 15.41 -16.91
C LYS A 460 24.37 14.68 -18.10
N GLY A 461 23.54 14.28 -19.04
CA GLY A 461 23.96 13.61 -20.26
C GLY A 461 24.07 14.57 -21.46
N ASN A 462 24.04 13.98 -22.64
CA ASN A 462 24.18 14.72 -23.88
C ASN A 462 22.95 15.60 -24.17
N GLU A 463 23.18 16.68 -24.94
CA GLU A 463 22.13 17.45 -25.58
C GLU A 463 21.37 16.58 -26.60
N ILE A 464 20.06 16.73 -26.65
CA ILE A 464 19.18 16.07 -27.60
C ILE A 464 18.40 17.10 -28.41
N SER A 465 18.05 16.74 -29.65
CA SER A 465 17.34 17.63 -30.59
C SER A 465 16.01 17.07 -31.09
N THR A 466 15.53 15.98 -30.49
CA THR A 466 14.26 15.34 -30.85
C THR A 466 13.11 15.85 -30.01
N SER A 467 11.89 15.79 -30.55
CA SER A 467 10.66 16.08 -29.80
C SER A 467 10.13 14.87 -29.04
N PHE A 468 10.53 13.67 -29.39
CA PHE A 468 10.08 12.44 -28.75
C PHE A 468 11.25 11.73 -28.06
N VAL A 469 11.01 11.23 -26.85
CA VAL A 469 11.97 10.40 -26.10
C VAL A 469 11.23 9.20 -25.51
N TRP A 470 11.88 8.06 -25.60
CA TRP A 470 11.45 6.84 -24.92
C TRP A 470 12.34 6.61 -23.70
N PHE A 471 11.71 6.38 -22.56
CA PHE A 471 12.41 5.95 -21.34
C PHE A 471 12.05 4.52 -21.03
N LYS A 472 13.04 3.77 -20.58
CA LYS A 472 12.89 2.39 -20.14
C LYS A 472 13.58 2.18 -18.81
N THR A 473 12.96 1.37 -17.94
CA THR A 473 13.59 0.82 -16.75
C THR A 473 13.30 -0.67 -16.65
N CYS A 474 14.28 -1.43 -16.17
CA CYS A 474 14.19 -2.87 -15.96
C CYS A 474 14.67 -3.20 -14.55
N TRP A 475 14.02 -4.16 -13.90
CA TRP A 475 14.46 -4.69 -12.61
C TRP A 475 14.05 -6.14 -12.41
N GLY A 476 14.79 -6.86 -11.56
CA GLY A 476 14.52 -8.25 -11.19
C GLY A 476 14.11 -8.42 -9.74
N MET A 477 14.24 -9.66 -9.25
CA MET A 477 13.88 -10.06 -7.89
C MET A 477 14.73 -9.37 -6.82
N ASP A 478 15.96 -8.94 -7.17
CA ASP A 478 16.86 -8.22 -6.27
C ASP A 478 16.50 -6.74 -6.07
N GLY A 479 15.54 -6.23 -6.84
CA GLY A 479 15.11 -4.83 -6.78
C GLY A 479 16.16 -3.85 -7.31
N LYS A 480 17.16 -4.30 -8.07
CA LYS A 480 18.08 -3.41 -8.77
C LYS A 480 17.48 -2.99 -10.09
N SER A 481 17.20 -1.69 -10.24
CA SER A 481 16.71 -1.14 -11.47
C SER A 481 17.82 -0.51 -12.29
N GLN A 482 17.70 -0.63 -13.62
CA GLN A 482 18.57 0.01 -14.59
C GLN A 482 17.74 0.82 -15.56
N TYR A 483 18.21 2.02 -15.90
CA TYR A 483 17.53 2.94 -16.80
C TYR A 483 18.18 2.98 -18.19
N TYR A 484 17.33 3.25 -19.18
CA TYR A 484 17.69 3.43 -20.57
C TYR A 484 16.83 4.52 -21.20
N TYR A 485 17.36 5.21 -22.21
CA TYR A 485 16.59 6.09 -23.06
C TYR A 485 16.81 5.77 -24.53
N SER A 486 15.87 6.15 -25.38
CA SER A 486 15.97 6.07 -26.82
C SER A 486 15.43 7.35 -27.49
N LEU A 487 16.00 7.72 -28.62
CA LEU A 487 15.58 8.88 -29.43
C LEU A 487 14.81 8.48 -30.70
N ASP A 488 14.73 7.18 -30.98
CA ASP A 488 14.07 6.60 -32.15
C ASP A 488 13.02 5.53 -31.80
N GLY A 489 12.98 5.09 -30.52
CA GLY A 489 12.09 4.04 -30.00
C GLY A 489 12.64 2.63 -30.09
N ASP A 490 13.73 2.40 -30.84
CA ASP A 490 14.30 1.09 -31.12
C ASP A 490 15.65 0.90 -30.40
N ASN A 491 16.52 1.89 -30.47
CA ASN A 491 17.87 1.82 -29.95
C ASN A 491 17.94 2.42 -28.54
N PHE A 492 17.95 1.56 -27.51
CA PHE A 492 17.99 1.98 -26.11
C PHE A 492 19.42 2.08 -25.58
N ILE A 493 19.79 3.26 -25.09
CA ILE A 493 21.08 3.58 -24.50
C ILE A 493 20.95 3.56 -22.99
N GLN A 494 21.76 2.74 -22.31
CA GLN A 494 21.83 2.74 -20.84
C GLN A 494 22.37 4.08 -20.32
N PHE A 495 21.75 4.63 -19.28
CA PHE A 495 22.19 5.87 -18.68
C PHE A 495 21.92 5.92 -17.18
N GLY A 496 22.88 6.40 -16.41
CA GLY A 496 22.89 6.40 -14.97
C GLY A 496 23.35 5.07 -14.35
N GLU A 497 23.68 5.12 -13.07
CA GLU A 497 24.06 3.97 -12.27
C GLU A 497 22.84 3.12 -11.90
N PRO A 498 23.00 1.81 -11.68
CA PRO A 498 21.93 0.99 -11.14
C PRO A 498 21.39 1.56 -9.82
N TYR A 499 20.08 1.59 -9.68
CA TYR A 499 19.41 2.04 -8.45
C TYR A 499 18.90 0.86 -7.66
N GLN A 500 19.27 0.77 -6.39
CA GLN A 500 18.66 -0.19 -5.46
C GLN A 500 17.34 0.38 -4.96
N MET A 501 16.23 -0.21 -5.39
CA MET A 501 14.90 0.09 -4.87
C MET A 501 14.84 -0.18 -3.37
N VAL A 502 14.06 0.60 -2.61
CA VAL A 502 14.08 0.55 -1.15
C VAL A 502 12.70 0.50 -0.54
N TRP A 503 12.66 0.07 0.71
CA TRP A 503 11.49 0.16 1.57
C TRP A 503 11.07 1.61 1.81
N GLY A 504 9.78 1.90 1.63
CA GLY A 504 9.22 3.25 1.70
C GLY A 504 8.48 3.60 2.98
N ASN A 505 8.86 3.00 4.12
CA ASN A 505 8.12 3.09 5.38
C ASN A 505 6.71 2.53 5.25
N TYR A 506 6.56 1.26 5.62
CA TYR A 506 5.34 0.44 5.55
C TYR A 506 4.85 0.06 4.15
N ARG A 507 5.51 0.49 3.09
CA ARG A 507 5.16 0.22 1.69
C ARG A 507 6.39 -0.05 0.81
N GLY A 508 6.14 -0.58 -0.38
CA GLY A 508 7.17 -0.83 -1.39
C GLY A 508 7.54 0.41 -2.21
N ASP A 509 8.56 0.22 -3.04
CA ASP A 509 8.93 1.15 -4.09
C ASP A 509 7.84 1.20 -5.18
N ARG A 510 7.75 2.30 -5.91
CA ARG A 510 6.77 2.51 -6.97
C ARG A 510 7.49 2.92 -8.26
N ILE A 511 6.88 2.58 -9.39
CA ILE A 511 7.26 3.14 -10.69
C ILE A 511 6.36 4.33 -11.01
N GLY A 512 6.91 5.40 -11.56
CA GLY A 512 6.12 6.60 -11.85
C GLY A 512 6.62 7.43 -13.00
N ILE A 513 5.79 8.41 -13.36
CA ILE A 513 6.04 9.47 -14.32
C ILE A 513 6.02 10.80 -13.55
N TYR A 514 6.93 11.70 -13.86
CA TYR A 514 6.98 13.00 -13.18
C TYR A 514 7.13 14.17 -14.15
N CYS A 515 6.63 15.32 -13.74
CA CYS A 515 6.77 16.58 -14.46
C CYS A 515 6.75 17.76 -13.48
N PHE A 516 7.81 18.56 -13.44
CA PHE A 516 7.85 19.77 -12.63
C PHE A 516 8.77 20.83 -13.28
N ASN A 517 8.69 22.09 -12.82
CA ASN A 517 9.56 23.17 -13.27
C ASN A 517 10.03 24.00 -12.09
N ASP A 518 11.34 24.05 -11.86
CA ASP A 518 11.93 24.79 -10.75
C ASP A 518 11.88 26.33 -10.92
N LYS A 519 11.72 26.82 -12.16
CA LYS A 519 11.77 28.26 -12.49
C LYS A 519 10.39 28.90 -12.59
N SER A 520 9.40 28.18 -13.12
CA SER A 520 8.10 28.75 -13.46
C SER A 520 6.97 27.74 -13.44
N GLU A 521 5.72 28.19 -13.53
CA GLU A 521 4.55 27.35 -13.77
C GLU A 521 4.21 27.34 -15.27
N SER A 522 5.12 26.85 -16.09
CA SER A 522 4.96 26.82 -17.54
C SER A 522 5.59 25.58 -18.16
N GLY A 523 5.11 25.23 -19.35
CA GLY A 523 5.49 24.05 -20.10
C GLY A 523 4.70 22.82 -19.69
N TYR A 524 4.69 21.86 -20.60
CA TYR A 524 4.06 20.54 -20.37
C TYR A 524 4.76 19.46 -21.18
N VAL A 525 4.44 18.23 -20.88
CA VAL A 525 4.78 17.05 -21.66
C VAL A 525 3.52 16.23 -21.90
N ASP A 526 3.49 15.52 -23.02
CA ASP A 526 2.44 14.56 -23.32
C ASP A 526 3.05 13.15 -23.31
N ILE A 527 2.41 12.22 -22.62
CA ILE A 527 2.80 10.83 -22.50
C ILE A 527 1.85 9.99 -23.36
N ASP A 528 2.39 9.28 -24.36
CA ASP A 528 1.65 8.42 -25.28
C ASP A 528 1.16 7.15 -24.59
N TYR A 529 2.10 6.46 -23.93
CA TYR A 529 1.81 5.23 -23.18
C TYR A 529 2.81 4.98 -22.06
N LEU A 530 2.39 4.13 -21.13
CA LEU A 530 3.28 3.38 -20.24
C LEU A 530 2.98 1.90 -20.42
N HIS A 531 3.92 1.15 -20.98
CA HIS A 531 3.84 -0.30 -21.11
C HIS A 531 4.67 -0.96 -20.02
N TYR A 532 4.01 -1.76 -19.18
CA TYR A 532 4.61 -2.49 -18.08
C TYR A 532 4.47 -4.01 -18.32
N ARG A 533 5.57 -4.67 -18.57
CA ARG A 533 5.67 -6.11 -18.87
C ARG A 533 6.27 -6.90 -17.71
#